data_aa0091dcd5368915c144eb609a0735f3
#
_entry.id   aa0091dcd5368915c144eb609a0735f3
#
_cell.length_a   1.000
_cell.length_b   1.000
_cell.length_c   1.000
_cell.angle_alpha   90.00
_cell.angle_beta   90.00
_cell.angle_gamma   90.00
#
_symmetry.space_group_name_H-M   'P 1'
#
loop_
_entity.id
_entity.type
_entity.pdbx_description
1 polymer ?
#
loop_
_entity_poly.entity_id
_entity_poly.type
_entity_poly.pdbx_seq_one_letter_code
_entity_poly.pdbx_strand_id
1 'polypeptide(L)'
;MKRYVILLFLLSFAATVRAASPKPTPMYIVNGKETPEIRSIPPEDIENVEMLPADEETIARYGQRAVHGVMLITLRYDQPATFPADSTFGHYIASRVRWDASEPAARVVLRYKVTPEGDTVVHQELESTDKRLKRRVLKAVAEAPRWTPAQKNGRPIESEGVLRIQLPEGKRMPRPVELVIR
;
A
#
# COMPACT_ATOMS: atom_id res chain seq x y z
N MET A 1 76.30 21.18 -8.01
CA MET A 1 74.93 21.06 -8.56
C MET A 1 74.21 19.97 -7.77
N LYS A 2 73.36 20.37 -6.79
CA LYS A 2 72.64 19.44 -5.90
C LYS A 2 71.23 19.25 -6.48
N ARG A 3 70.89 18.00 -6.90
CA ARG A 3 69.60 17.58 -7.38
C ARG A 3 68.74 17.21 -6.18
N TYR A 4 67.66 17.99 -5.88
CA TYR A 4 66.66 17.64 -4.89
C TYR A 4 65.60 16.77 -5.56
N VAL A 5 65.46 15.51 -5.07
CA VAL A 5 64.36 14.61 -5.44
C VAL A 5 63.22 14.87 -4.44
N ILE A 6 62.14 15.43 -4.93
CA ILE A 6 60.93 15.62 -4.13
C ILE A 6 60.11 14.34 -4.26
N LEU A 7 60.00 13.60 -3.16
CA LEU A 7 59.17 12.39 -3.04
C LEU A 7 57.76 12.83 -2.63
N LEU A 8 56.85 12.79 -3.60
CA LEU A 8 55.43 13.10 -3.36
C LEU A 8 54.71 11.88 -2.78
N PHE A 9 54.41 11.92 -1.48
CA PHE A 9 53.61 10.91 -0.77
C PHE A 9 52.15 11.21 -1.08
N LEU A 10 51.54 10.45 -2.00
CA LEU A 10 50.08 10.40 -2.20
C LEU A 10 49.43 9.56 -1.11
N LEU A 11 48.87 10.22 -0.07
CA LEU A 11 48.03 9.57 0.92
C LEU A 11 46.68 9.28 0.29
N SER A 12 46.46 8.03 -0.14
CA SER A 12 45.14 7.53 -0.56
C SER A 12 44.26 7.34 0.68
N PHE A 13 43.35 8.28 0.91
CA PHE A 13 42.31 8.14 1.93
C PHE A 13 41.22 7.23 1.38
N ALA A 14 41.32 5.94 1.62
CA ALA A 14 40.26 4.99 1.31
C ALA A 14 39.11 5.21 2.31
N ALA A 15 38.09 5.95 1.92
CA ALA A 15 36.85 6.04 2.67
C ALA A 15 36.15 4.68 2.63
N THR A 16 36.27 3.88 3.68
CA THR A 16 35.48 2.66 3.87
C THR A 16 34.03 3.06 4.11
N VAL A 17 33.21 3.00 3.05
CA VAL A 17 31.76 3.07 3.17
C VAL A 17 31.31 1.84 3.96
N ARG A 18 31.02 2.05 5.24
CA ARG A 18 30.47 1.01 6.10
C ARG A 18 29.00 0.86 5.69
N ALA A 19 28.69 -0.15 4.88
CA ALA A 19 27.33 -0.54 4.60
C ALA A 19 26.63 -0.83 5.94
N ALA A 20 25.55 -0.10 6.24
CA ALA A 20 24.74 -0.37 7.42
C ALA A 20 24.23 -1.81 7.31
N SER A 21 24.55 -2.65 8.30
CA SER A 21 24.02 -4.01 8.37
C SER A 21 22.48 -3.93 8.35
N PRO A 22 21.80 -4.75 7.56
CA PRO A 22 20.34 -4.76 7.55
C PRO A 22 19.86 -5.03 8.98
N LYS A 23 18.88 -4.23 9.44
CA LYS A 23 18.29 -4.45 10.76
C LYS A 23 17.71 -5.87 10.79
N PRO A 24 17.94 -6.63 11.87
CA PRO A 24 17.36 -7.95 12.00
C PRO A 24 15.83 -7.84 11.89
N THR A 25 15.24 -8.58 10.97
CA THR A 25 13.80 -8.62 10.76
C THR A 25 13.22 -9.87 11.41
N PRO A 26 12.06 -9.79 12.09
CA PRO A 26 11.39 -10.96 12.61
C PRO A 26 10.90 -11.86 11.48
N MET A 27 10.62 -13.12 11.79
CA MET A 27 9.91 -14.03 10.91
C MET A 27 8.44 -13.62 10.84
N TYR A 28 7.87 -13.49 9.64
CA TYR A 28 6.47 -13.13 9.46
C TYR A 28 5.61 -14.36 9.22
N ILE A 29 4.53 -14.50 9.98
CA ILE A 29 3.50 -15.54 9.80
C ILE A 29 2.16 -14.86 9.61
N VAL A 30 1.60 -14.99 8.42
CA VAL A 30 0.31 -14.42 8.03
C VAL A 30 -0.71 -15.53 7.90
N ASN A 31 -1.79 -15.45 8.70
CA ASN A 31 -2.83 -16.50 8.79
C ASN A 31 -2.24 -17.91 8.92
N GLY A 32 -1.21 -18.05 9.78
CA GLY A 32 -0.53 -19.32 10.04
C GLY A 32 0.46 -19.78 8.97
N LYS A 33 0.64 -19.00 7.88
CA LYS A 33 1.59 -19.30 6.80
C LYS A 33 2.77 -18.34 6.84
N GLU A 34 3.98 -18.90 6.75
CA GLU A 34 5.18 -18.08 6.64
C GLU A 34 5.19 -17.26 5.35
N THR A 35 5.50 -15.97 5.48
CA THR A 35 5.50 -15.00 4.38
C THR A 35 6.80 -14.19 4.43
N PRO A 36 7.56 -14.06 3.34
CA PRO A 36 8.85 -13.38 3.34
C PRO A 36 8.73 -11.87 3.50
N GLU A 37 7.59 -11.29 3.15
CA GLU A 37 7.37 -9.84 3.14
C GLU A 37 5.91 -9.50 3.44
N ILE A 38 5.70 -8.42 4.21
CA ILE A 38 4.36 -7.95 4.61
C ILE A 38 4.01 -6.56 4.05
N ARG A 39 4.90 -5.93 3.28
CA ARG A 39 4.69 -4.56 2.76
C ARG A 39 3.52 -4.45 1.79
N SER A 40 3.13 -5.55 1.16
CA SER A 40 1.99 -5.63 0.25
C SER A 40 0.65 -5.81 0.96
N ILE A 41 0.66 -6.03 2.28
CA ILE A 41 -0.58 -6.22 3.07
C ILE A 41 -1.09 -4.83 3.48
N PRO A 42 -2.29 -4.43 3.03
CA PRO A 42 -2.90 -3.19 3.47
C PRO A 42 -3.15 -3.21 4.99
N PRO A 43 -2.86 -2.13 5.71
CA PRO A 43 -3.10 -2.08 7.15
C PRO A 43 -4.56 -2.33 7.55
N GLU A 44 -5.51 -1.92 6.71
CA GLU A 44 -6.96 -2.13 6.90
C GLU A 44 -7.37 -3.60 6.84
N ASP A 45 -6.57 -4.45 6.23
CA ASP A 45 -6.82 -5.88 6.12
C ASP A 45 -6.31 -6.66 7.35
N ILE A 46 -5.53 -6.00 8.21
CA ILE A 46 -4.98 -6.61 9.42
C ILE A 46 -6.01 -6.57 10.54
N GLU A 47 -6.35 -7.73 11.07
CA GLU A 47 -7.24 -7.89 12.24
C GLU A 47 -6.46 -7.84 13.55
N ASN A 48 -5.30 -8.54 13.59
CA ASN A 48 -4.45 -8.59 14.77
C ASN A 48 -2.97 -8.74 14.39
N VAL A 49 -2.09 -8.19 15.22
CA VAL A 49 -0.65 -8.40 15.16
C VAL A 49 -0.16 -8.77 16.54
N GLU A 50 0.53 -9.89 16.65
CA GLU A 50 1.19 -10.36 17.88
C GLU A 50 2.68 -10.52 17.61
N MET A 51 3.52 -10.06 18.55
CA MET A 51 4.97 -10.21 18.47
C MET A 51 5.41 -11.24 19.52
N LEU A 52 5.96 -12.36 19.05
CA LEU A 52 6.61 -13.34 19.91
C LEU A 52 8.09 -12.98 20.07
N PRO A 53 8.63 -13.03 21.30
CA PRO A 53 10.05 -12.73 21.56
C PRO A 53 10.98 -13.76 20.92
N ALA A 54 12.25 -13.41 20.81
CA ALA A 54 13.31 -14.30 20.34
C ALA A 54 13.84 -15.15 21.52
N ASP A 55 13.01 -16.06 22.03
CA ASP A 55 13.35 -16.96 23.13
C ASP A 55 13.43 -18.44 22.69
N GLU A 56 13.84 -19.29 23.59
CA GLU A 56 14.00 -20.72 23.31
C GLU A 56 12.68 -21.39 22.91
N GLU A 57 11.56 -20.98 23.53
CA GLU A 57 10.23 -21.52 23.21
C GLU A 57 9.81 -21.16 21.79
N THR A 58 9.96 -19.89 21.42
CA THR A 58 9.65 -19.40 20.07
C THR A 58 10.56 -20.06 19.02
N ILE A 59 11.86 -20.19 19.31
CA ILE A 59 12.81 -20.86 18.41
C ILE A 59 12.50 -22.36 18.29
N ALA A 60 12.14 -23.03 19.38
CA ALA A 60 11.74 -24.45 19.35
C ALA A 60 10.47 -24.68 18.50
N ARG A 61 9.52 -23.73 18.55
CA ARG A 61 8.25 -23.82 17.83
C ARG A 61 8.35 -23.45 16.35
N TYR A 62 9.15 -22.42 16.00
CA TYR A 62 9.21 -21.85 14.66
C TYR A 62 10.54 -22.08 13.95
N GLY A 63 11.50 -22.69 14.63
CA GLY A 63 12.83 -23.01 14.09
C GLY A 63 13.83 -21.85 14.18
N GLN A 64 15.04 -22.09 13.66
CA GLN A 64 16.17 -21.14 13.71
C GLN A 64 15.91 -19.80 13.03
N ARG A 65 14.93 -19.71 12.14
CA ARG A 65 14.54 -18.46 11.49
C ARG A 65 13.85 -17.47 12.43
N ALA A 66 13.39 -17.95 13.58
CA ALA A 66 12.76 -17.15 14.63
C ALA A 66 13.76 -16.48 15.60
N VAL A 67 15.08 -16.53 15.32
CA VAL A 67 16.14 -15.94 16.20
C VAL A 67 15.99 -14.43 16.41
N HIS A 68 15.19 -13.77 15.61
CA HIS A 68 14.84 -12.34 15.75
C HIS A 68 13.38 -12.13 16.18
N GLY A 69 12.73 -13.18 16.71
CA GLY A 69 11.31 -13.18 17.04
C GLY A 69 10.42 -13.52 15.86
N VAL A 70 9.13 -13.63 16.14
CA VAL A 70 8.08 -13.95 15.15
C VAL A 70 6.98 -12.91 15.23
N MET A 71 6.58 -12.37 14.11
CA MET A 71 5.41 -11.51 13.99
C MET A 71 4.26 -12.33 13.42
N LEU A 72 3.25 -12.60 14.24
CA LEU A 72 2.02 -13.24 13.84
C LEU A 72 1.03 -12.18 13.37
N ILE A 73 0.56 -12.32 12.14
CA ILE A 73 -0.40 -11.39 11.53
C ILE A 73 -1.65 -12.18 11.18
N THR A 74 -2.77 -11.77 11.76
CA THR A 74 -4.09 -12.31 11.42
C THR A 74 -4.78 -11.31 10.52
N LEU A 75 -5.18 -11.75 9.33
CA LEU A 75 -5.96 -10.96 8.42
C LEU A 75 -7.44 -11.15 8.66
N ARG A 76 -8.23 -10.15 8.29
CA ARG A 76 -9.70 -10.21 8.35
C ARG A 76 -10.28 -11.28 7.44
N TYR A 77 -9.52 -11.74 6.44
CA TYR A 77 -9.92 -12.75 5.45
C TYR A 77 -8.77 -13.71 5.14
N ASP A 78 -9.12 -14.88 4.61
CA ASP A 78 -8.17 -15.88 4.11
C ASP A 78 -7.87 -15.62 2.63
N GLN A 79 -8.88 -15.15 1.89
CA GLN A 79 -8.78 -14.75 0.50
C GLN A 79 -9.33 -13.33 0.33
N PRO A 80 -8.56 -12.40 -0.27
CA PRO A 80 -9.01 -11.04 -0.51
C PRO A 80 -10.10 -10.99 -1.57
N ALA A 81 -10.88 -9.90 -1.56
CA ALA A 81 -11.78 -9.61 -2.65
C ALA A 81 -11.00 -9.37 -3.95
N THR A 82 -11.46 -9.93 -5.06
CA THR A 82 -10.81 -9.81 -6.36
C THR A 82 -11.73 -9.15 -7.38
N PHE A 83 -11.25 -8.09 -7.99
CA PHE A 83 -11.96 -7.40 -9.07
C PHE A 83 -11.79 -8.15 -10.39
N PRO A 84 -12.87 -8.40 -11.18
CA PRO A 84 -12.84 -9.32 -12.33
C PRO A 84 -12.28 -8.70 -13.63
N ALA A 85 -11.45 -7.65 -13.56
CA ALA A 85 -10.81 -7.05 -14.72
C ALA A 85 -9.29 -7.23 -14.66
N ASP A 86 -8.62 -7.20 -15.80
CA ASP A 86 -7.16 -7.30 -15.94
C ASP A 86 -6.42 -6.06 -15.39
N SER A 87 -7.12 -5.19 -14.70
CA SER A 87 -6.60 -3.94 -14.13
C SER A 87 -7.11 -3.75 -12.70
N THR A 88 -6.45 -2.86 -11.96
CA THR A 88 -6.96 -2.47 -10.64
C THR A 88 -8.31 -1.78 -10.74
N PHE A 89 -9.15 -1.88 -9.70
CA PHE A 89 -10.44 -1.21 -9.64
C PHE A 89 -10.33 0.30 -9.91
N GLY A 90 -9.30 0.95 -9.34
CA GLY A 90 -9.05 2.37 -9.58
C GLY A 90 -8.80 2.69 -11.05
N HIS A 91 -7.97 1.91 -11.72
CA HIS A 91 -7.71 2.10 -13.16
C HIS A 91 -8.96 1.85 -14.01
N TYR A 92 -9.71 0.78 -13.69
CA TYR A 92 -10.99 0.49 -14.36
C TYR A 92 -11.96 1.67 -14.25
N ILE A 93 -12.15 2.24 -13.05
CA ILE A 93 -13.04 3.40 -12.85
C ILE A 93 -12.51 4.64 -13.58
N ALA A 94 -11.20 4.93 -13.46
CA ALA A 94 -10.58 6.08 -14.12
C ALA A 94 -10.79 6.04 -15.64
N SER A 95 -10.64 4.87 -16.28
CA SER A 95 -10.81 4.71 -17.72
C SER A 95 -12.26 4.93 -18.21
N ARG A 96 -13.25 4.82 -17.31
CA ARG A 96 -14.67 5.04 -17.61
C ARG A 96 -15.16 6.44 -17.33
N VAL A 97 -14.35 7.25 -16.66
CA VAL A 97 -14.67 8.63 -16.34
C VAL A 97 -14.16 9.55 -17.46
N ARG A 98 -15.04 10.17 -18.20
CA ARG A 98 -14.66 11.21 -19.16
C ARG A 98 -14.20 12.45 -18.41
N TRP A 99 -12.92 12.79 -18.57
CA TRP A 99 -12.33 14.00 -18.02
C TRP A 99 -11.31 14.52 -19.02
N ASP A 100 -11.57 15.71 -19.58
CA ASP A 100 -10.71 16.26 -20.63
C ASP A 100 -9.34 16.69 -20.06
N ALA A 101 -8.29 16.53 -20.85
CA ALA A 101 -6.94 16.94 -20.44
C ALA A 101 -6.82 18.46 -20.20
N SER A 102 -7.69 19.25 -20.79
CA SER A 102 -7.78 20.71 -20.58
C SER A 102 -8.47 21.09 -19.27
N GLU A 103 -9.30 20.18 -18.69
CA GLU A 103 -9.99 20.44 -17.44
C GLU A 103 -8.97 20.55 -16.26
N PRO A 104 -9.29 21.32 -15.20
CA PRO A 104 -8.45 21.40 -14.02
C PRO A 104 -8.20 20.02 -13.41
N ALA A 105 -7.02 19.82 -12.79
CA ALA A 105 -6.77 18.61 -12.02
C ALA A 105 -7.76 18.52 -10.85
N ALA A 106 -8.42 17.38 -10.75
CA ALA A 106 -9.40 17.11 -9.71
C ALA A 106 -9.17 15.74 -9.09
N ARG A 107 -9.53 15.58 -7.82
CA ARG A 107 -9.38 14.35 -7.06
C ARG A 107 -10.65 13.99 -6.32
N VAL A 108 -10.93 12.70 -6.29
CA VAL A 108 -11.99 12.10 -5.48
C VAL A 108 -11.40 10.89 -4.76
N VAL A 109 -11.62 10.82 -3.45
CA VAL A 109 -11.22 9.69 -2.61
C VAL A 109 -12.46 9.21 -1.87
N LEU A 110 -12.80 7.95 -2.10
CA LEU A 110 -14.00 7.33 -1.54
C LEU A 110 -13.59 6.07 -0.79
N ARG A 111 -14.25 5.80 0.34
CA ARG A 111 -14.20 4.51 0.98
C ARG A 111 -15.41 3.69 0.53
N TYR A 112 -15.14 2.45 0.15
CA TYR A 112 -16.18 1.54 -0.33
C TYR A 112 -16.07 0.19 0.36
N LYS A 113 -17.16 -0.54 0.32
CA LYS A 113 -17.26 -1.93 0.76
C LYS A 113 -17.55 -2.82 -0.44
N VAL A 114 -16.99 -4.01 -0.42
CA VAL A 114 -17.42 -5.12 -1.27
C VAL A 114 -18.28 -6.02 -0.41
N THR A 115 -19.54 -6.17 -0.79
CA THR A 115 -20.48 -7.02 -0.04
C THR A 115 -20.18 -8.51 -0.25
N PRO A 116 -20.73 -9.42 0.58
CA PRO A 116 -20.63 -10.86 0.35
C PRO A 116 -21.18 -11.31 -1.01
N GLU A 117 -22.09 -10.53 -1.62
CA GLU A 117 -22.64 -10.76 -2.96
C GLU A 117 -21.75 -10.21 -4.08
N GLY A 118 -20.66 -9.49 -3.73
CA GLY A 118 -19.72 -8.89 -4.66
C GLY A 118 -20.08 -7.49 -5.14
N ASP A 119 -21.12 -6.86 -4.60
CA ASP A 119 -21.51 -5.51 -4.98
C ASP A 119 -20.60 -4.47 -4.33
N THR A 120 -20.33 -3.36 -5.06
CA THR A 120 -19.56 -2.23 -4.52
C THR A 120 -20.51 -1.19 -3.91
N VAL A 121 -20.34 -0.90 -2.62
CA VAL A 121 -21.13 0.11 -1.90
C VAL A 121 -20.19 1.21 -1.38
N VAL A 122 -20.34 2.43 -1.91
CA VAL A 122 -19.64 3.61 -1.38
C VAL A 122 -20.35 4.08 -0.12
N HIS A 123 -19.61 4.12 0.99
CA HIS A 123 -20.19 4.49 2.28
C HIS A 123 -19.58 5.76 2.90
N GLN A 124 -18.43 6.23 2.39
CA GLN A 124 -17.81 7.45 2.89
C GLN A 124 -17.06 8.20 1.78
N GLU A 125 -17.23 9.51 1.75
CA GLU A 125 -16.38 10.43 0.99
C GLU A 125 -15.25 10.93 1.89
N LEU A 126 -13.99 10.70 1.47
CA LEU A 126 -12.81 11.16 2.19
C LEU A 126 -12.29 12.49 1.63
N GLU A 127 -12.37 12.65 0.31
CA GLU A 127 -11.93 13.88 -0.38
C GLU A 127 -12.72 14.05 -1.67
N SER A 128 -13.13 15.28 -1.98
CA SER A 128 -13.69 15.63 -3.29
C SER A 128 -13.38 17.08 -3.63
N THR A 129 -12.56 17.31 -4.63
CA THR A 129 -12.16 18.65 -5.08
C THR A 129 -13.06 19.18 -6.22
N ASP A 130 -13.82 18.32 -6.88
CA ASP A 130 -14.75 18.69 -7.94
C ASP A 130 -16.02 17.82 -7.92
N LYS A 131 -17.17 18.46 -7.81
CA LYS A 131 -18.49 17.77 -7.73
C LYS A 131 -18.86 17.03 -9.02
N ARG A 132 -18.39 17.49 -10.20
CA ARG A 132 -18.64 16.85 -11.49
C ARG A 132 -17.87 15.54 -11.58
N LEU A 133 -16.57 15.59 -11.17
CA LEU A 133 -15.73 14.40 -11.12
C LEU A 133 -16.36 13.37 -10.16
N LYS A 134 -16.73 13.78 -8.95
CA LYS A 134 -17.39 12.89 -7.99
C LYS A 134 -18.61 12.19 -8.57
N ARG A 135 -19.52 12.95 -9.18
CA ARG A 135 -20.73 12.37 -9.78
C ARG A 135 -20.39 11.34 -10.86
N ARG A 136 -19.40 11.63 -11.73
CA ARG A 136 -18.95 10.71 -12.79
C ARG A 136 -18.32 9.45 -12.21
N VAL A 137 -17.48 9.59 -11.17
CA VAL A 137 -16.86 8.46 -10.45
C VAL A 137 -17.94 7.58 -9.81
N LEU A 138 -18.90 8.16 -9.06
CA LEU A 138 -19.97 7.41 -8.43
C LEU A 138 -20.82 6.64 -9.45
N LYS A 139 -21.10 7.26 -10.61
CA LYS A 139 -21.79 6.58 -11.72
C LYS A 139 -20.99 5.39 -12.23
N ALA A 140 -19.68 5.57 -12.49
CA ALA A 140 -18.81 4.49 -12.98
C ALA A 140 -18.68 3.34 -11.95
N VAL A 141 -18.67 3.65 -10.65
CA VAL A 141 -18.70 2.65 -9.57
C VAL A 141 -20.01 1.87 -9.58
N ALA A 142 -21.14 2.53 -9.73
CA ALA A 142 -22.46 1.86 -9.76
C ALA A 142 -22.64 0.95 -11.00
N GLU A 143 -21.94 1.24 -12.10
CA GLU A 143 -21.96 0.46 -13.34
C GLU A 143 -20.82 -0.59 -13.40
N ALA A 144 -20.00 -0.69 -12.36
CA ALA A 144 -18.89 -1.63 -12.33
C ALA A 144 -19.35 -3.09 -12.17
N PRO A 145 -18.63 -4.07 -12.74
CA PRO A 145 -18.95 -5.47 -12.53
C PRO A 145 -18.76 -5.87 -11.07
N ARG A 146 -19.44 -6.96 -10.70
CA ARG A 146 -19.32 -7.54 -9.37
C ARG A 146 -17.96 -8.12 -9.12
N TRP A 147 -17.50 -8.01 -7.88
CA TRP A 147 -16.29 -8.63 -7.37
C TRP A 147 -16.51 -10.11 -7.05
N THR A 148 -15.42 -10.88 -7.04
CA THR A 148 -15.36 -12.08 -6.21
C THR A 148 -15.12 -11.59 -4.79
N PRO A 149 -16.05 -11.81 -3.82
CA PRO A 149 -15.93 -11.26 -2.47
C PRO A 149 -14.77 -11.88 -1.69
N ALA A 150 -14.30 -11.18 -0.66
CA ALA A 150 -13.35 -11.74 0.29
C ALA A 150 -13.97 -12.96 1.00
N GLN A 151 -13.12 -13.90 1.43
CA GLN A 151 -13.58 -15.11 2.11
C GLN A 151 -12.83 -15.31 3.44
N LYS A 152 -13.56 -15.77 4.44
CA LYS A 152 -13.00 -16.24 5.71
C LYS A 152 -13.64 -17.61 6.05
N ASN A 153 -12.80 -18.61 6.25
CA ASN A 153 -13.24 -20.00 6.50
C ASN A 153 -14.20 -20.54 5.39
N GLY A 154 -13.90 -20.20 4.12
CA GLY A 154 -14.70 -20.60 2.98
C GLY A 154 -16.05 -19.89 2.83
N ARG A 155 -16.34 -18.87 3.65
CA ARG A 155 -17.57 -18.07 3.57
C ARG A 155 -17.26 -16.69 3.04
N PRO A 156 -18.08 -16.16 2.10
CA PRO A 156 -17.94 -14.79 1.65
C PRO A 156 -18.20 -13.82 2.81
N ILE A 157 -17.35 -12.80 2.91
CA ILE A 157 -17.45 -11.74 3.91
C ILE A 157 -17.34 -10.36 3.26
N GLU A 158 -17.82 -9.34 3.96
CA GLU A 158 -17.61 -7.96 3.60
C GLU A 158 -16.14 -7.57 3.73
N SER A 159 -15.64 -6.78 2.78
CA SER A 159 -14.30 -6.17 2.84
C SER A 159 -14.37 -4.70 2.47
N GLU A 160 -13.39 -3.92 2.91
CA GLU A 160 -13.31 -2.48 2.65
C GLU A 160 -12.14 -2.15 1.72
N GLY A 161 -12.28 -1.03 1.00
CA GLY A 161 -11.21 -0.49 0.18
C GLY A 161 -11.33 1.03 0.01
N VAL A 162 -10.25 1.61 -0.48
CA VAL A 162 -10.19 3.05 -0.79
C VAL A 162 -9.98 3.24 -2.28
N LEU A 163 -10.93 3.90 -2.92
CA LEU A 163 -10.85 4.32 -4.32
C LEU A 163 -10.31 5.74 -4.38
N ARG A 164 -9.17 5.91 -5.04
CA ARG A 164 -8.58 7.23 -5.31
C ARG A 164 -8.54 7.45 -6.82
N ILE A 165 -9.26 8.47 -7.28
CA ILE A 165 -9.27 8.91 -8.68
C ILE A 165 -8.75 10.33 -8.75
N GLN A 166 -7.70 10.54 -9.53
CA GLN A 166 -7.19 11.88 -9.85
C GLN A 166 -7.09 12.01 -11.37
N LEU A 167 -7.76 12.98 -11.93
CA LEU A 167 -7.79 13.24 -13.37
C LEU A 167 -7.53 14.73 -13.67
N PRO A 168 -6.88 15.06 -14.79
CA PRO A 168 -6.21 14.13 -15.70
C PRO A 168 -5.03 13.43 -15.03
N GLU A 169 -4.71 12.22 -15.47
CA GLU A 169 -3.56 11.48 -14.93
C GLU A 169 -2.26 12.27 -15.12
N GLY A 170 -1.38 12.19 -14.12
CA GLY A 170 -0.09 12.87 -14.12
C GLY A 170 -0.14 14.39 -13.87
N LYS A 171 -1.32 15.02 -13.90
CA LYS A 171 -1.46 16.45 -13.63
C LYS A 171 -1.42 16.72 -12.13
N ARG A 172 -0.57 17.67 -11.71
CA ARG A 172 -0.45 18.02 -10.28
C ARG A 172 -1.70 18.75 -9.80
N MET A 173 -2.14 18.42 -8.59
CA MET A 173 -3.21 19.17 -7.92
C MET A 173 -2.75 20.61 -7.67
N PRO A 174 -3.65 21.60 -7.81
CA PRO A 174 -3.38 22.96 -7.37
C PRO A 174 -2.97 22.95 -5.90
N ARG A 175 -1.97 23.77 -5.53
CA ARG A 175 -1.65 23.96 -4.11
C ARG A 175 -2.82 24.66 -3.45
N PRO A 176 -3.19 24.30 -2.20
CA PRO A 176 -4.12 25.10 -1.42
C PRO A 176 -3.59 26.54 -1.35
N VAL A 177 -4.46 27.51 -1.62
CA VAL A 177 -4.12 28.92 -1.42
C VAL A 177 -4.04 29.14 0.08
N GLU A 178 -2.83 29.34 0.61
CA GLU A 178 -2.67 29.81 1.99
C GLU A 178 -3.28 31.21 2.06
N LEU A 179 -4.43 31.32 2.72
CA LEU A 179 -4.99 32.61 3.10
C LEU A 179 -4.11 33.16 4.21
N VAL A 180 -3.14 34.01 3.84
CA VAL A 180 -2.44 34.84 4.79
C VAL A 180 -3.43 35.91 5.25
N ILE A 181 -4.05 35.69 6.41
CA ILE A 181 -4.83 36.73 7.10
C ILE A 181 -3.80 37.71 7.65
N ARG A 182 -3.74 38.90 7.06
CA ARG A 182 -2.98 40.04 7.58
C ARG A 182 -3.81 40.78 8.61
#